data_46b4808b250cfde1afa7d8e26aae23d2
#
_entry.id   46b4808b250cfde1afa7d8e26aae23d2
#
_cell.length_a   1.000
_cell.length_b   1.000
_cell.length_c   1.000
_cell.angle_alpha   90.00
_cell.angle_beta   90.00
_cell.angle_gamma   90.00
#
_symmetry.space_group_name_H-M   'P 1'
#
loop_
_entity.id
_entity.type
_entity.pdbx_description
1 polymer ?
#
loop_
_entity_poly.entity_id
_entity_poly.type
_entity_poly.pdbx_seq_one_letter_code
_entity_poly.pdbx_strand_id
1 'polypeptide(L)'
;MIIDHVGHIEGPLYMLGDAAIPVYLWDGDRPILFDAGFAFLGELYASAIESVLTGKTLHTCVLTHSHFDHCGSAGYFKRRFPGLQIAAAEHTRSTLERPNAIGLIRELTRAAVHTARANGFRYDTTIEFEPFAVDRVLKTGDMLFPADDTAIHVIETPGHTRDCLSFYIPSHKVLISSEATGIMDSSGYIVSDCLVDYDLYLDSLRRLSTLDIDILCLGHRYALTGTDARHYLSRSLAHCLEFRDIVADTLERVNQDLARTVQHIKAWEYDPKPEPKQPEPAYVINLEARVKAVARHLGRPL
;
A
#
# COMPACT_ATOMS: atom_id res chain seq x y z
N MET A 1 5.20 17.07 -9.39
CA MET A 1 6.22 16.19 -10.03
C MET A 1 5.95 14.75 -9.60
N ILE A 2 6.16 13.79 -10.50
CA ILE A 2 6.10 12.34 -10.20
C ILE A 2 7.52 11.88 -9.88
N ILE A 3 7.69 11.22 -8.72
CA ILE A 3 8.95 10.62 -8.27
C ILE A 3 8.80 9.11 -8.42
N ASP A 4 9.62 8.50 -9.26
CA ASP A 4 9.62 7.07 -9.61
C ASP A 4 10.92 6.34 -9.22
N HIS A 5 11.73 6.98 -8.39
CA HIS A 5 13.02 6.49 -7.91
C HIS A 5 13.17 6.70 -6.41
N VAL A 6 13.94 5.83 -5.78
CA VAL A 6 14.25 5.92 -4.35
C VAL A 6 15.22 7.06 -4.06
N GLY A 7 15.12 7.66 -2.88
CA GLY A 7 15.96 8.75 -2.43
C GLY A 7 15.22 9.74 -1.54
N HIS A 8 15.81 10.90 -1.35
CA HIS A 8 15.24 12.02 -0.62
C HIS A 8 14.06 12.63 -1.39
N ILE A 9 12.92 12.83 -0.73
CA ILE A 9 11.75 13.50 -1.32
C ILE A 9 11.78 15.00 -0.96
N GLU A 10 11.57 15.29 0.32
CA GLU A 10 11.55 16.67 0.84
C GLU A 10 11.70 16.66 2.38
N GLY A 11 12.49 17.61 2.94
CA GLY A 11 12.70 17.71 4.38
C GLY A 11 13.18 16.39 4.98
N PRO A 12 12.51 15.83 6.01
CA PRO A 12 12.89 14.57 6.62
C PRO A 12 12.32 13.33 5.92
N LEU A 13 11.64 13.47 4.78
CA LEU A 13 10.95 12.37 4.09
C LEU A 13 11.80 11.74 3.00
N TYR A 14 11.92 10.42 3.04
CA TYR A 14 12.64 9.60 2.07
C TYR A 14 11.75 8.46 1.54
N MET A 15 11.95 8.11 0.26
CA MET A 15 11.43 6.90 -0.38
C MET A 15 12.60 5.92 -0.50
N LEU A 16 12.51 4.73 0.08
CA LEU A 16 13.64 3.81 0.23
C LEU A 16 13.35 2.41 -0.32
N GLY A 17 14.41 1.66 -0.57
CA GLY A 17 14.35 0.25 -0.96
C GLY A 17 14.18 0.03 -2.45
N ASP A 18 13.13 -0.66 -2.86
CA ASP A 18 12.79 -0.89 -4.27
C ASP A 18 11.68 0.07 -4.72
N ALA A 19 11.87 0.72 -5.85
CA ALA A 19 10.89 1.71 -6.33
C ALA A 19 9.52 1.10 -6.67
N ALA A 20 9.43 -0.19 -6.99
CA ALA A 20 8.14 -0.83 -7.25
C ALA A 20 7.33 -1.07 -5.97
N ILE A 21 8.03 -1.32 -4.85
CA ILE A 21 7.44 -1.52 -3.51
C ILE A 21 8.26 -0.71 -2.51
N PRO A 22 8.10 0.61 -2.51
CA PRO A 22 8.88 1.48 -1.64
C PRO A 22 8.40 1.41 -0.19
N VAL A 23 9.32 1.70 0.73
CA VAL A 23 8.99 2.08 2.09
C VAL A 23 9.33 3.56 2.28
N TYR A 24 8.60 4.25 3.15
CA TYR A 24 8.86 5.67 3.39
C TYR A 24 9.44 5.85 4.78
N LEU A 25 10.50 6.65 4.88
CA LEU A 25 11.14 6.98 6.15
C LEU A 25 10.98 8.46 6.46
N TRP A 26 10.50 8.76 7.66
CA TRP A 26 10.57 10.08 8.27
C TRP A 26 11.74 10.13 9.23
N ASP A 27 12.80 10.86 8.84
CA ASP A 27 14.03 11.01 9.63
C ASP A 27 13.90 12.15 10.65
N GLY A 28 13.27 11.85 11.79
CA GLY A 28 13.18 12.76 12.94
C GLY A 28 14.06 12.31 14.10
N ASP A 29 13.85 12.88 15.28
CA ASP A 29 14.53 12.47 16.52
C ASP A 29 14.14 11.04 16.91
N ARG A 30 12.91 10.66 16.62
CA ARG A 30 12.35 9.30 16.72
C ARG A 30 11.92 8.84 15.33
N PRO A 31 12.85 8.32 14.50
CA PRO A 31 12.56 8.00 13.12
C PRO A 31 11.39 7.01 12.98
N ILE A 32 10.51 7.28 12.02
CA ILE A 32 9.34 6.44 11.73
C ILE A 32 9.42 5.93 10.30
N LEU A 33 9.32 4.60 10.15
CA LEU A 33 9.20 3.92 8.86
C LEU A 33 7.73 3.62 8.60
N PHE A 34 7.28 3.84 7.37
CA PHE A 34 5.95 3.47 6.87
C PHE A 34 6.10 2.29 5.94
N ASP A 35 5.46 1.19 6.31
CA ASP A 35 5.54 -0.14 5.75
C ASP A 35 6.92 -0.83 5.88
N ALA A 36 6.93 -2.11 5.60
CA ALA A 36 8.10 -2.96 5.72
C ALA A 36 8.42 -3.71 4.41
N GLY A 37 7.67 -3.48 3.35
CA GLY A 37 7.90 -4.08 2.05
C GLY A 37 7.87 -5.61 2.04
N PHE A 38 8.43 -6.21 0.99
CA PHE A 38 8.58 -7.68 0.87
C PHE A 38 9.61 -8.24 1.85
N ALA A 39 9.35 -9.41 2.39
CA ALA A 39 10.27 -10.11 3.28
C ALA A 39 11.67 -10.31 2.66
N PHE A 40 11.73 -10.75 1.41
CA PHE A 40 13.00 -11.04 0.71
C PHE A 40 13.80 -9.78 0.32
N LEU A 41 13.26 -8.59 0.53
CA LEU A 41 13.97 -7.31 0.35
C LEU A 41 14.42 -6.70 1.68
N GLY A 42 14.27 -7.40 2.80
CA GLY A 42 14.56 -6.88 4.14
C GLY A 42 15.94 -6.26 4.29
N GLU A 43 16.98 -6.90 3.74
CA GLU A 43 18.35 -6.36 3.79
C GLU A 43 18.50 -5.08 2.94
N LEU A 44 17.86 -5.05 1.77
CA LEU A 44 17.85 -3.84 0.92
C LEU A 44 17.24 -2.64 1.65
N TYR A 45 16.08 -2.85 2.26
CA TYR A 45 15.42 -1.79 3.04
C TYR A 45 16.26 -1.39 4.26
N ALA A 46 16.76 -2.37 5.04
CA ALA A 46 17.54 -2.10 6.24
C ALA A 46 18.80 -1.29 5.92
N SER A 47 19.55 -1.68 4.89
CA SER A 47 20.75 -0.96 4.45
C SER A 47 20.43 0.47 4.00
N ALA A 48 19.30 0.66 3.27
CA ALA A 48 18.85 1.98 2.86
C ALA A 48 18.45 2.86 4.06
N ILE A 49 17.72 2.30 5.03
CA ILE A 49 17.33 2.98 6.28
C ILE A 49 18.60 3.42 7.06
N GLU A 50 19.54 2.51 7.27
CA GLU A 50 20.79 2.79 8.01
C GLU A 50 21.63 3.88 7.33
N SER A 51 21.66 3.91 6.00
CA SER A 51 22.39 4.91 5.25
C SER A 51 21.83 6.33 5.45
N VAL A 52 20.52 6.46 5.65
CA VAL A 52 19.87 7.75 5.96
C VAL A 52 20.06 8.11 7.43
N LEU A 53 19.81 7.17 8.34
CA LEU A 53 19.79 7.44 9.77
C LEU A 53 21.16 7.80 10.38
N THR A 54 22.27 7.42 9.74
CA THR A 54 23.65 7.81 10.11
C THR A 54 23.95 7.78 11.62
N GLY A 55 23.68 6.61 12.24
CA GLY A 55 23.96 6.36 13.68
C GLY A 55 22.74 6.54 14.60
N LYS A 56 21.61 7.06 14.11
CA LYS A 56 20.32 6.95 14.81
C LYS A 56 19.75 5.55 14.67
N THR A 57 18.89 5.14 15.59
CA THR A 57 18.16 3.87 15.52
C THR A 57 16.73 4.11 15.03
N LEU A 58 16.22 3.23 14.17
CA LEU A 58 14.83 3.24 13.78
C LEU A 58 13.94 3.01 15.02
N HIS A 59 13.03 3.94 15.30
CA HIS A 59 12.21 3.91 16.52
C HIS A 59 10.90 3.15 16.33
N THR A 60 10.17 3.46 15.25
CA THR A 60 8.86 2.86 14.98
C THR A 60 8.75 2.47 13.50
N CYS A 61 8.21 1.28 13.24
CA CYS A 61 7.70 0.91 11.93
C CYS A 61 6.17 0.84 12.02
N VAL A 62 5.48 1.66 11.25
CA VAL A 62 4.03 1.63 11.15
C VAL A 62 3.63 0.86 9.91
N LEU A 63 2.69 -0.05 10.02
CA LEU A 63 2.16 -0.81 8.89
C LEU A 63 0.85 -0.18 8.43
N THR A 64 0.76 0.11 7.15
CA THR A 64 -0.48 0.61 6.55
C THR A 64 -1.55 -0.46 6.54
N HIS A 65 -1.18 -1.71 6.28
CA HIS A 65 -2.07 -2.87 6.33
C HIS A 65 -1.29 -4.20 6.32
N SER A 66 -2.00 -5.34 6.36
CA SER A 66 -1.41 -6.67 6.56
C SER A 66 -1.05 -7.44 5.29
N HIS A 67 -1.04 -6.82 4.10
CA HIS A 67 -0.57 -7.50 2.91
C HIS A 67 0.92 -7.82 2.99
N PHE A 68 1.30 -8.93 2.38
CA PHE A 68 2.65 -9.54 2.48
C PHE A 68 3.77 -8.66 1.90
N ASP A 69 3.43 -7.77 1.01
CA ASP A 69 4.32 -6.79 0.37
C ASP A 69 4.41 -5.45 1.13
N HIS A 70 3.63 -5.29 2.21
CA HIS A 70 3.69 -4.14 3.13
C HIS A 70 4.18 -4.51 4.52
N CYS A 71 3.89 -5.72 5.00
CA CYS A 71 4.31 -6.17 6.33
C CYS A 71 5.50 -7.16 6.32
N GLY A 72 5.99 -7.53 5.14
CA GLY A 72 6.87 -8.67 4.95
C GLY A 72 8.17 -8.67 5.74
N SER A 73 8.88 -7.55 5.77
CA SER A 73 10.17 -7.43 6.47
C SER A 73 10.06 -6.99 7.93
N ALA A 74 8.85 -6.79 8.48
CA ALA A 74 8.71 -6.27 9.84
C ALA A 74 9.37 -7.15 10.91
N GLY A 75 9.27 -8.49 10.79
CA GLY A 75 9.96 -9.42 11.67
C GLY A 75 11.49 -9.35 11.54
N TYR A 76 11.99 -9.26 10.32
CA TYR A 76 13.40 -9.02 10.03
C TYR A 76 13.88 -7.71 10.66
N PHE A 77 13.10 -6.62 10.56
CA PHE A 77 13.45 -5.31 11.13
C PHE A 77 13.48 -5.35 12.66
N LYS A 78 12.57 -6.07 13.33
CA LYS A 78 12.63 -6.24 14.79
C LYS A 78 13.93 -6.91 15.25
N ARG A 79 14.48 -7.82 14.48
CA ARG A 79 15.76 -8.44 14.75
C ARG A 79 16.94 -7.53 14.41
N ARG A 80 16.83 -6.75 13.31
CA ARG A 80 17.91 -5.88 12.82
C ARG A 80 18.05 -4.58 13.62
N PHE A 81 16.92 -4.01 14.09
CA PHE A 81 16.87 -2.75 14.83
C PHE A 81 16.39 -2.98 16.26
N PRO A 82 17.33 -3.16 17.24
CA PRO A 82 16.95 -3.39 18.62
C PRO A 82 16.08 -2.27 19.20
N GLY A 83 14.97 -2.64 19.85
CA GLY A 83 14.02 -1.68 20.42
C GLY A 83 12.95 -1.15 19.45
N LEU A 84 12.98 -1.57 18.19
CA LEU A 84 11.96 -1.19 17.21
C LEU A 84 10.55 -1.55 17.68
N GLN A 85 9.64 -0.58 17.63
CA GLN A 85 8.21 -0.79 17.87
C GLN A 85 7.47 -0.97 16.55
N ILE A 86 6.68 -2.03 16.43
CA ILE A 86 5.75 -2.21 15.30
C ILE A 86 4.39 -1.67 15.71
N ALA A 87 3.85 -0.73 14.95
CA ALA A 87 2.54 -0.16 15.17
C ALA A 87 1.62 -0.40 13.96
N ALA A 88 0.37 -0.80 14.19
CA ALA A 88 -0.58 -1.13 13.14
C ALA A 88 -2.02 -1.07 13.64
N ALA A 89 -3.01 -1.22 12.75
CA ALA A 89 -4.40 -1.34 13.14
C ALA A 89 -4.67 -2.62 13.98
N GLU A 90 -5.73 -2.60 14.78
CA GLU A 90 -6.16 -3.77 15.56
C GLU A 90 -6.43 -5.00 14.68
N HIS A 91 -7.00 -4.76 13.49
CA HIS A 91 -7.29 -5.86 12.56
C HIS A 91 -6.01 -6.47 11.97
N THR A 92 -4.96 -5.66 11.74
CA THR A 92 -3.61 -6.16 11.37
C THR A 92 -3.07 -7.06 12.47
N ARG A 93 -3.10 -6.60 13.74
CA ARG A 93 -2.65 -7.41 14.87
C ARG A 93 -3.35 -8.76 14.91
N SER A 94 -4.69 -8.74 14.92
CA SER A 94 -5.49 -9.97 14.97
C SER A 94 -5.30 -10.88 13.75
N THR A 95 -4.98 -10.32 12.58
CA THR A 95 -4.68 -11.08 11.35
C THR A 95 -3.34 -11.80 11.48
N LEU A 96 -2.31 -11.10 11.95
CA LEU A 96 -0.95 -11.66 12.10
C LEU A 96 -0.81 -12.66 13.26
N GLU A 97 -1.79 -12.76 14.15
CA GLU A 97 -1.87 -13.81 15.17
C GLU A 97 -2.45 -15.13 14.62
N ARG A 98 -3.07 -15.12 13.44
CA ARG A 98 -3.73 -16.31 12.86
C ARG A 98 -2.76 -17.16 12.05
N PRO A 99 -2.58 -18.48 12.38
CA PRO A 99 -1.67 -19.36 11.63
C PRO A 99 -1.96 -19.43 10.13
N ASN A 100 -3.24 -19.39 9.74
CA ASN A 100 -3.64 -19.43 8.34
C ASN A 100 -3.22 -18.16 7.57
N ALA A 101 -3.30 -16.99 8.20
CA ALA A 101 -2.85 -15.75 7.58
C ALA A 101 -1.32 -15.74 7.42
N ILE A 102 -0.60 -16.19 8.44
CA ILE A 102 0.87 -16.36 8.38
C ILE A 102 1.24 -17.36 7.27
N GLY A 103 0.50 -18.47 7.15
CA GLY A 103 0.68 -19.45 6.08
C GLY A 103 0.51 -18.84 4.70
N LEU A 104 -0.55 -18.06 4.50
CA LEU A 104 -0.81 -17.37 3.25
C LEU A 104 0.27 -16.32 2.92
N ILE A 105 0.70 -15.51 3.89
CA ILE A 105 1.78 -14.54 3.71
C ILE A 105 3.06 -15.22 3.22
N ARG A 106 3.42 -16.36 3.81
CA ARG A 106 4.59 -17.15 3.40
C ARG A 106 4.45 -17.70 1.98
N GLU A 107 3.27 -18.20 1.62
CA GLU A 107 2.99 -18.71 0.27
C GLU A 107 3.11 -17.60 -0.77
N LEU A 108 2.47 -16.46 -0.54
CA LEU A 108 2.54 -15.29 -1.42
C LEU A 108 3.97 -14.75 -1.53
N THR A 109 4.72 -14.71 -0.43
CA THR A 109 6.13 -14.32 -0.43
C THR A 109 6.96 -15.24 -1.34
N ARG A 110 6.77 -16.57 -1.27
CA ARG A 110 7.48 -17.52 -2.15
C ARG A 110 7.11 -17.33 -3.61
N ALA A 111 5.84 -17.10 -3.91
CA ALA A 111 5.39 -16.80 -5.26
C ALA A 111 6.02 -15.51 -5.81
N ALA A 112 6.10 -14.47 -5.00
CA ALA A 112 6.77 -13.21 -5.36
C ALA A 112 8.28 -13.39 -5.60
N VAL A 113 8.97 -14.17 -4.76
CA VAL A 113 10.39 -14.54 -4.97
C VAL A 113 10.58 -15.26 -6.30
N HIS A 114 9.70 -16.22 -6.62
CA HIS A 114 9.78 -16.93 -7.89
C HIS A 114 9.64 -15.96 -9.09
N THR A 115 8.67 -15.06 -9.02
CA THR A 115 8.44 -14.03 -10.06
C THR A 115 9.62 -13.07 -10.17
N ALA A 116 10.16 -12.61 -9.05
CA ALA A 116 11.31 -11.71 -9.01
C ALA A 116 12.54 -12.36 -9.67
N ARG A 117 12.84 -13.62 -9.35
CA ARG A 117 13.93 -14.40 -9.98
C ARG A 117 13.73 -14.56 -11.48
N ALA A 118 12.52 -14.89 -11.91
CA ALA A 118 12.20 -15.03 -13.34
C ALA A 118 12.42 -13.71 -14.11
N ASN A 119 12.20 -12.57 -13.46
CA ASN A 119 12.43 -11.23 -14.01
C ASN A 119 13.87 -10.72 -13.83
N GLY A 120 14.81 -11.60 -13.42
CA GLY A 120 16.23 -11.26 -13.31
C GLY A 120 16.62 -10.48 -12.05
N PHE A 121 15.75 -10.33 -11.08
CA PHE A 121 16.08 -9.73 -9.78
C PHE A 121 17.11 -10.59 -9.03
N ARG A 122 18.19 -9.97 -8.55
CA ARG A 122 19.33 -10.61 -7.89
C ARG A 122 19.47 -10.17 -6.43
N TYR A 123 18.38 -10.16 -5.69
CA TYR A 123 18.42 -9.92 -4.25
C TYR A 123 18.68 -11.22 -3.48
N ASP A 124 19.12 -11.10 -2.23
CA ASP A 124 19.18 -12.24 -1.32
C ASP A 124 17.75 -12.70 -0.98
N THR A 125 17.28 -13.65 -1.75
CA THR A 125 15.93 -14.22 -1.64
C THR A 125 15.84 -15.34 -0.61
N THR A 126 16.84 -15.49 0.26
CA THR A 126 16.83 -16.48 1.37
C THR A 126 16.08 -15.97 2.60
N ILE A 127 15.83 -14.66 2.69
CA ILE A 127 15.06 -14.06 3.77
C ILE A 127 13.59 -14.42 3.59
N GLU A 128 13.06 -15.20 4.52
CA GLU A 128 11.65 -15.58 4.56
C GLU A 128 10.85 -14.62 5.48
N PHE A 129 9.52 -14.67 5.39
CA PHE A 129 8.65 -13.98 6.33
C PHE A 129 8.85 -14.50 7.75
N GLU A 130 9.30 -13.63 8.64
CA GLU A 130 9.45 -13.86 10.08
C GLU A 130 8.22 -13.31 10.82
N PRO A 131 7.45 -14.15 11.55
CA PRO A 131 6.35 -13.66 12.36
C PRO A 131 6.81 -12.65 13.41
N PHE A 132 5.98 -11.66 13.69
CA PHE A 132 6.25 -10.59 14.65
C PHE A 132 4.98 -10.23 15.41
N ALA A 133 5.15 -9.56 16.54
CA ALA A 133 4.05 -8.98 17.30
C ALA A 133 3.87 -7.50 16.95
N VAL A 134 2.62 -7.03 16.90
CA VAL A 134 2.27 -5.61 16.87
C VAL A 134 2.35 -5.08 18.31
N ASP A 135 3.28 -4.18 18.56
CA ASP A 135 3.56 -3.64 19.90
C ASP A 135 2.55 -2.53 20.28
N ARG A 136 2.07 -1.75 19.30
CA ARG A 136 1.13 -0.66 19.50
C ARG A 136 -0.01 -0.72 18.50
N VAL A 137 -1.24 -0.71 18.97
CA VAL A 137 -2.43 -0.58 18.12
C VAL A 137 -2.69 0.88 17.82
N LEU A 138 -3.00 1.18 16.56
CA LEU A 138 -3.33 2.51 16.04
C LEU A 138 -4.76 2.55 15.51
N LYS A 139 -5.39 3.71 15.69
CA LYS A 139 -6.74 4.03 15.18
C LYS A 139 -6.87 5.50 14.82
N THR A 140 -7.92 5.87 14.13
CA THR A 140 -8.23 7.27 13.83
C THR A 140 -8.25 8.13 15.10
N GLY A 141 -7.55 9.26 15.04
CA GLY A 141 -7.39 10.21 16.14
C GLY A 141 -6.11 10.01 16.94
N ASP A 142 -5.41 8.88 16.78
CA ASP A 142 -4.08 8.72 17.36
C ASP A 142 -3.07 9.60 16.62
N MET A 143 -2.01 9.98 17.35
CA MET A 143 -0.90 10.74 16.80
C MET A 143 0.43 10.06 17.12
N LEU A 144 1.37 10.20 16.17
CA LEU A 144 2.78 9.82 16.35
C LEU A 144 3.62 11.09 16.28
N PHE A 145 4.70 11.13 17.03
CA PHE A 145 5.57 12.29 17.14
C PHE A 145 7.02 11.89 16.81
N PRO A 146 7.45 12.02 15.55
CA PRO A 146 8.85 11.77 15.17
C PRO A 146 9.81 12.84 15.70
N ALA A 147 9.30 14.05 15.97
CA ALA A 147 9.96 15.16 16.62
C ALA A 147 8.90 15.94 17.45
N ASP A 148 9.34 16.81 18.34
CA ASP A 148 8.44 17.49 19.27
C ASP A 148 7.45 18.46 18.58
N ASP A 149 7.83 19.00 17.42
CA ASP A 149 7.06 19.94 16.61
C ASP A 149 6.28 19.29 15.45
N THR A 150 6.42 17.99 15.28
CA THR A 150 5.81 17.27 14.15
C THR A 150 4.84 16.22 14.63
N ALA A 151 3.55 16.38 14.28
CA ALA A 151 2.51 15.40 14.55
C ALA A 151 2.11 14.66 13.26
N ILE A 152 2.06 13.34 13.32
CA ILE A 152 1.55 12.46 12.26
C ILE A 152 0.19 11.95 12.71
N HIS A 153 -0.86 12.34 12.02
CA HIS A 153 -2.23 11.94 12.31
C HIS A 153 -2.54 10.59 11.67
N VAL A 154 -3.06 9.67 12.46
CA VAL A 154 -3.51 8.35 12.00
C VAL A 154 -4.95 8.44 11.52
N ILE A 155 -5.23 7.90 10.34
CA ILE A 155 -6.56 7.87 9.72
C ILE A 155 -6.84 6.43 9.27
N GLU A 156 -7.88 5.78 9.82
CA GLU A 156 -8.35 4.50 9.29
C GLU A 156 -8.97 4.73 7.92
N THR A 157 -8.52 3.98 6.93
CA THR A 157 -8.94 4.10 5.53
C THR A 157 -9.32 2.72 4.95
N PRO A 158 -10.31 2.04 5.54
CA PRO A 158 -10.72 0.72 5.08
C PRO A 158 -11.31 0.76 3.67
N GLY A 159 -11.28 -0.41 3.00
CA GLY A 159 -11.86 -0.61 1.67
C GLY A 159 -10.98 -1.42 0.74
N HIS A 160 -9.69 -1.08 0.62
CA HIS A 160 -8.67 -1.97 0.03
C HIS A 160 -8.54 -3.22 0.91
N THR A 161 -8.16 -3.04 2.15
CA THR A 161 -8.34 -4.03 3.22
C THR A 161 -9.17 -3.43 4.37
N ARG A 162 -9.50 -4.25 5.38
CA ARG A 162 -10.23 -3.77 6.57
C ARG A 162 -9.35 -3.01 7.54
N ASP A 163 -8.06 -3.23 7.48
CA ASP A 163 -7.04 -2.74 8.42
C ASP A 163 -6.21 -1.57 7.85
N CYS A 164 -6.61 -1.02 6.70
CA CYS A 164 -5.86 0.08 6.10
C CYS A 164 -5.81 1.31 6.99
N LEU A 165 -4.60 1.83 7.15
CA LEU A 165 -4.28 3.11 7.77
C LEU A 165 -3.59 4.02 6.74
N SER A 166 -3.95 5.29 6.78
CA SER A 166 -3.20 6.37 6.12
C SER A 166 -2.64 7.31 7.18
N PHE A 167 -1.57 8.03 6.86
CA PHE A 167 -0.86 8.90 7.79
C PHE A 167 -0.74 10.29 7.18
N TYR A 168 -1.26 11.30 7.90
CA TYR A 168 -1.22 12.68 7.44
C TYR A 168 -0.35 13.55 8.35
N ILE A 169 0.55 14.32 7.75
CA ILE A 169 1.49 15.22 8.44
C ILE A 169 1.15 16.66 8.03
N PRO A 170 0.26 17.35 8.78
CA PRO A 170 -0.26 18.65 8.37
C PRO A 170 0.80 19.73 8.20
N SER A 171 1.80 19.75 9.09
CA SER A 171 2.89 20.74 9.06
C SER A 171 3.73 20.71 7.79
N HIS A 172 3.74 19.57 7.08
CA HIS A 172 4.47 19.36 5.83
C HIS A 172 3.56 19.03 4.64
N LYS A 173 2.23 19.00 4.87
CA LYS A 173 1.23 18.64 3.85
C LYS A 173 1.53 17.32 3.16
N VAL A 174 2.02 16.33 3.93
CA VAL A 174 2.35 14.99 3.44
C VAL A 174 1.22 14.03 3.78
N LEU A 175 0.80 13.25 2.80
CA LEU A 175 -0.11 12.12 2.98
C LEU A 175 0.59 10.83 2.54
N ILE A 176 0.69 9.86 3.44
CA ILE A 176 1.09 8.49 3.13
C ILE A 176 -0.19 7.67 3.10
N SER A 177 -0.64 7.30 1.91
CA SER A 177 -1.97 6.73 1.70
C SER A 177 -1.98 5.24 1.39
N SER A 178 -0.81 4.67 1.06
CA SER A 178 -0.76 3.29 0.55
C SER A 178 -1.77 3.10 -0.59
N GLU A 179 -2.53 2.01 -0.64
CA GLU A 179 -3.54 1.72 -1.66
C GLU A 179 -4.91 2.36 -1.39
N ALA A 180 -5.09 3.06 -0.27
CA ALA A 180 -6.36 3.74 0.01
C ALA A 180 -6.74 4.81 -1.02
N THR A 181 -5.77 5.25 -1.83
CA THR A 181 -5.98 6.21 -2.92
C THR A 181 -5.79 5.61 -4.32
N GLY A 182 -5.71 4.28 -4.42
CA GLY A 182 -5.48 3.55 -5.67
C GLY A 182 -4.01 3.41 -6.03
N ILE A 183 -3.76 2.63 -7.08
CA ILE A 183 -2.43 2.32 -7.59
C ILE A 183 -2.28 2.95 -8.97
N MET A 184 -1.30 3.84 -9.14
CA MET A 184 -0.98 4.39 -10.45
C MET A 184 -0.04 3.45 -11.20
N ASP A 185 -0.42 3.04 -12.39
CA ASP A 185 0.44 2.23 -13.26
C ASP A 185 1.39 3.09 -14.12
N SER A 186 2.23 2.43 -14.90
CA SER A 186 3.21 3.09 -15.79
C SER A 186 2.59 3.93 -16.91
N SER A 187 1.30 3.76 -17.20
CA SER A 187 0.56 4.59 -18.17
C SER A 187 -0.04 5.85 -17.53
N GLY A 188 0.03 5.98 -16.21
CA GLY A 188 -0.62 7.03 -15.43
C GLY A 188 -2.10 6.76 -15.15
N TYR A 189 -2.61 5.57 -15.49
CA TYR A 189 -3.95 5.12 -15.10
C TYR A 189 -3.97 4.77 -13.62
N ILE A 190 -5.06 5.12 -12.93
CA ILE A 190 -5.22 4.84 -11.51
C ILE A 190 -6.19 3.67 -11.35
N VAL A 191 -5.68 2.54 -10.92
CA VAL A 191 -6.47 1.36 -10.56
C VAL A 191 -7.14 1.61 -9.21
N SER A 192 -8.46 1.56 -9.16
CA SER A 192 -9.23 1.65 -7.91
C SER A 192 -9.18 0.31 -7.21
N ASP A 193 -8.39 0.20 -6.14
CA ASP A 193 -8.05 -1.09 -5.54
C ASP A 193 -8.94 -1.45 -4.33
N CYS A 194 -10.28 -1.40 -4.54
CA CYS A 194 -11.32 -1.70 -3.56
C CYS A 194 -11.54 -3.21 -3.41
N LEU A 195 -10.60 -3.95 -2.80
CA LEU A 195 -10.64 -5.42 -2.79
C LEU A 195 -11.71 -5.98 -1.84
N VAL A 196 -11.96 -5.31 -0.72
CA VAL A 196 -12.84 -5.81 0.33
C VAL A 196 -14.22 -5.18 0.29
N ASP A 197 -14.28 -3.86 0.19
CA ASP A 197 -15.53 -3.11 0.29
C ASP A 197 -15.45 -1.80 -0.50
N TYR A 198 -16.35 -1.64 -1.48
CA TYR A 198 -16.38 -0.47 -2.35
C TYR A 198 -16.85 0.78 -1.61
N ASP A 199 -17.88 0.68 -0.75
CA ASP A 199 -18.42 1.83 -0.03
C ASP A 199 -17.41 2.40 0.94
N LEU A 200 -16.76 1.53 1.73
CA LEU A 200 -15.71 1.93 2.66
C LEU A 200 -14.52 2.54 1.92
N TYR A 201 -14.14 1.98 0.77
CA TYR A 201 -13.06 2.51 -0.06
C TYR A 201 -13.39 3.91 -0.58
N LEU A 202 -14.58 4.09 -1.13
CA LEU A 202 -15.04 5.38 -1.65
C LEU A 202 -15.13 6.44 -0.54
N ASP A 203 -15.61 6.08 0.63
CA ASP A 203 -15.71 6.99 1.78
C ASP A 203 -14.32 7.36 2.34
N SER A 204 -13.39 6.40 2.37
CA SER A 204 -12.00 6.65 2.73
C SER A 204 -11.34 7.62 1.76
N LEU A 205 -11.48 7.36 0.46
CA LEU A 205 -10.94 8.21 -0.59
C LEU A 205 -11.53 9.64 -0.56
N ARG A 206 -12.84 9.78 -0.33
CA ARG A 206 -13.49 11.10 -0.16
C ARG A 206 -12.91 11.87 1.01
N ARG A 207 -12.72 11.21 2.16
CA ARG A 207 -12.11 11.85 3.35
C ARG A 207 -10.68 12.30 3.06
N LEU A 208 -9.87 11.45 2.46
CA LEU A 208 -8.49 11.80 2.09
C LEU A 208 -8.44 12.95 1.08
N SER A 209 -9.42 13.04 0.17
CA SER A 209 -9.50 14.10 -0.84
C SER A 209 -9.81 15.49 -0.27
N THR A 210 -10.18 15.58 1.01
CA THR A 210 -10.39 16.88 1.69
C THR A 210 -9.13 17.44 2.34
N LEU A 211 -8.04 16.66 2.37
CA LEU A 211 -6.80 17.07 3.01
C LEU A 211 -6.00 18.03 2.12
N ASP A 212 -5.39 19.02 2.75
CA ASP A 212 -4.47 19.95 2.07
C ASP A 212 -3.09 19.29 1.99
N ILE A 213 -2.76 18.75 0.82
CA ILE A 213 -1.53 18.02 0.58
C ILE A 213 -0.67 18.65 -0.50
N ASP A 214 0.63 18.59 -0.31
CA ASP A 214 1.65 18.91 -1.32
C ASP A 214 2.49 17.69 -1.70
N ILE A 215 2.49 16.64 -0.85
CA ILE A 215 3.19 15.38 -1.11
C ILE A 215 2.22 14.22 -0.84
N LEU A 216 2.18 13.28 -1.78
CA LEU A 216 1.40 12.04 -1.68
C LEU A 216 2.32 10.84 -1.90
N CYS A 217 2.41 9.97 -0.91
CA CYS A 217 3.18 8.73 -0.94
C CYS A 217 2.23 7.55 -1.21
N LEU A 218 2.35 6.93 -2.38
CA LEU A 218 1.56 5.76 -2.77
C LEU A 218 2.19 4.48 -2.24
N GLY A 219 1.43 3.41 -2.12
CA GLY A 219 1.93 2.10 -1.71
C GLY A 219 2.91 1.49 -2.73
N HIS A 220 2.77 1.87 -3.99
CA HIS A 220 3.55 1.32 -5.09
C HIS A 220 4.10 2.42 -6.00
N ARG A 221 5.34 2.23 -6.46
CA ARG A 221 6.02 2.92 -7.57
C ARG A 221 6.30 4.40 -7.37
N TYR A 222 5.35 5.18 -6.84
CA TYR A 222 5.42 6.62 -6.99
C TYR A 222 5.20 7.37 -5.68
N ALA A 223 5.95 8.45 -5.52
CA ALA A 223 5.53 9.58 -4.72
C ALA A 223 5.22 10.77 -5.65
N LEU A 224 4.27 11.59 -5.26
CA LEU A 224 3.83 12.73 -6.06
C LEU A 224 4.02 14.01 -5.27
N THR A 225 4.42 15.12 -5.94
CA THR A 225 4.59 16.40 -5.28
C THR A 225 3.84 17.53 -6.00
N GLY A 226 3.47 18.57 -5.24
CA GLY A 226 2.84 19.79 -5.75
C GLY A 226 1.52 19.51 -6.47
N THR A 227 1.38 20.02 -7.68
CA THR A 227 0.16 19.92 -8.49
C THR A 227 -0.22 18.47 -8.77
N ASP A 228 0.75 17.57 -9.01
CA ASP A 228 0.45 16.18 -9.30
C ASP A 228 -0.15 15.46 -8.07
N ALA A 229 0.37 15.74 -6.86
CA ALA A 229 -0.20 15.21 -5.62
C ALA A 229 -1.65 15.69 -5.40
N ARG A 230 -1.90 16.99 -5.56
CA ARG A 230 -3.23 17.58 -5.38
C ARG A 230 -4.24 17.06 -6.40
N HIS A 231 -3.86 16.94 -7.67
CA HIS A 231 -4.75 16.43 -8.72
C HIS A 231 -4.96 14.92 -8.66
N TYR A 232 -4.02 14.18 -8.06
CA TYR A 232 -4.13 12.72 -7.99
C TYR A 232 -5.39 12.28 -7.25
N LEU A 233 -5.68 12.86 -6.09
CA LEU A 233 -6.84 12.47 -5.28
C LEU A 233 -8.16 12.67 -6.01
N SER A 234 -8.32 13.79 -6.72
CA SER A 234 -9.53 14.04 -7.53
C SER A 234 -9.64 13.07 -8.71
N ARG A 235 -8.53 12.74 -9.37
CA ARG A 235 -8.48 11.74 -10.44
C ARG A 235 -8.81 10.35 -9.89
N SER A 236 -8.22 9.96 -8.77
CA SER A 236 -8.51 8.68 -8.13
C SER A 236 -9.98 8.52 -7.77
N LEU A 237 -10.60 9.58 -7.24
CA LEU A 237 -12.05 9.60 -6.96
C LEU A 237 -12.88 9.43 -8.24
N ALA A 238 -12.53 10.14 -9.31
CA ALA A 238 -13.21 10.01 -10.61
C ALA A 238 -13.08 8.58 -11.17
N HIS A 239 -11.87 8.00 -11.16
CA HIS A 239 -11.64 6.64 -11.61
C HIS A 239 -12.38 5.60 -10.75
N CYS A 240 -12.52 5.83 -9.45
CA CYS A 240 -13.29 4.94 -8.57
C CYS A 240 -14.78 4.91 -8.95
N LEU A 241 -15.37 6.05 -9.26
CA LEU A 241 -16.75 6.15 -9.72
C LEU A 241 -16.92 5.56 -11.13
N GLU A 242 -15.99 5.84 -12.04
CA GLU A 242 -15.97 5.29 -13.39
C GLU A 242 -15.86 3.75 -13.37
N PHE A 243 -14.98 3.19 -12.52
CA PHE A 243 -14.85 1.74 -12.38
C PHE A 243 -16.15 1.09 -11.93
N ARG A 244 -16.88 1.68 -10.97
CA ARG A 244 -18.22 1.22 -10.57
C ARG A 244 -19.15 1.15 -11.77
N ASP A 245 -19.20 2.22 -12.57
CA ASP A 245 -20.11 2.31 -13.71
C ASP A 245 -19.74 1.28 -14.81
N ILE A 246 -18.45 1.08 -15.07
CA ILE A 246 -17.95 0.04 -15.99
C ILE A 246 -18.36 -1.36 -15.51
N VAL A 247 -18.22 -1.65 -14.21
CA VAL A 247 -18.65 -2.94 -13.66
C VAL A 247 -20.16 -3.10 -13.78
N ALA A 248 -20.96 -2.06 -13.47
CA ALA A 248 -22.41 -2.10 -13.59
C ALA A 248 -22.87 -2.42 -15.02
N ASP A 249 -22.37 -1.63 -15.99
CA ASP A 249 -22.69 -1.81 -17.42
C ASP A 249 -22.25 -3.19 -17.94
N THR A 250 -21.07 -3.66 -17.52
CA THR A 250 -20.57 -4.95 -17.98
C THR A 250 -21.39 -6.09 -17.41
N LEU A 251 -21.74 -6.06 -16.11
CA LEU A 251 -22.64 -7.05 -15.48
C LEU A 251 -23.98 -7.16 -16.22
N GLU A 252 -24.57 -6.03 -16.61
CA GLU A 252 -25.84 -6.04 -17.37
C GLU A 252 -25.66 -6.68 -18.75
N ARG A 253 -24.61 -6.36 -19.49
CA ARG A 253 -24.31 -6.91 -20.82
C ARG A 253 -24.05 -8.41 -20.81
N VAL A 254 -23.49 -8.97 -19.73
CA VAL A 254 -23.14 -10.39 -19.62
C VAL A 254 -24.14 -11.18 -18.75
N ASN A 255 -25.35 -10.65 -18.51
CA ASN A 255 -26.40 -11.29 -17.70
C ASN A 255 -25.95 -11.64 -16.27
N GLN A 256 -25.24 -10.73 -15.59
CA GLN A 256 -24.73 -10.85 -14.22
C GLN A 256 -23.68 -11.97 -14.03
N ASP A 257 -23.02 -12.39 -15.10
CA ASP A 257 -21.94 -13.37 -15.03
C ASP A 257 -20.63 -12.67 -14.57
N LEU A 258 -20.23 -12.94 -13.33
CA LEU A 258 -19.01 -12.34 -12.73
C LEU A 258 -17.74 -12.75 -13.48
N ALA A 259 -17.59 -14.00 -13.88
CA ALA A 259 -16.39 -14.47 -14.58
C ALA A 259 -16.24 -13.79 -15.95
N ARG A 260 -17.34 -13.66 -16.70
CA ARG A 260 -17.35 -12.92 -17.96
C ARG A 260 -17.11 -11.42 -17.74
N THR A 261 -17.61 -10.84 -16.67
CA THR A 261 -17.34 -9.43 -16.31
C THR A 261 -15.85 -9.22 -16.09
N VAL A 262 -15.19 -10.09 -15.31
CA VAL A 262 -13.74 -10.04 -15.08
C VAL A 262 -12.98 -10.15 -16.40
N GLN A 263 -13.35 -11.08 -17.28
CA GLN A 263 -12.71 -11.24 -18.59
C GLN A 263 -12.82 -9.98 -19.47
N HIS A 264 -14.00 -9.35 -19.51
CA HIS A 264 -14.21 -8.13 -20.30
C HIS A 264 -13.40 -6.94 -19.75
N ILE A 265 -13.40 -6.76 -18.42
CA ILE A 265 -12.64 -5.68 -17.80
C ILE A 265 -11.13 -5.92 -17.97
N LYS A 266 -10.64 -7.15 -17.80
CA LYS A 266 -9.24 -7.49 -18.04
C LYS A 266 -8.79 -7.14 -19.47
N ALA A 267 -9.61 -7.51 -20.47
CA ALA A 267 -9.33 -7.21 -21.87
C ALA A 267 -9.22 -5.70 -22.18
N TRP A 268 -9.86 -4.88 -21.39
CA TRP A 268 -9.84 -3.42 -21.52
C TRP A 268 -8.80 -2.77 -20.59
N GLU A 269 -8.74 -3.16 -19.31
CA GLU A 269 -7.90 -2.48 -18.31
C GLU A 269 -6.46 -2.98 -18.29
N TYR A 270 -6.22 -4.27 -18.59
CA TYR A 270 -4.92 -4.90 -18.39
C TYR A 270 -4.22 -5.30 -19.67
N ASP A 271 -4.91 -5.99 -20.60
CA ASP A 271 -4.27 -6.60 -21.76
C ASP A 271 -3.56 -5.60 -22.68
N PRO A 272 -4.09 -4.39 -22.94
CA PRO A 272 -3.44 -3.42 -23.83
C PRO A 272 -2.27 -2.67 -23.19
N LYS A 273 -2.03 -2.83 -21.88
CA LYS A 273 -0.98 -2.06 -21.18
C LYS A 273 0.41 -2.63 -21.42
N PRO A 274 1.42 -1.74 -21.57
CA PRO A 274 2.81 -2.16 -21.75
C PRO A 274 3.42 -2.72 -20.47
N GLU A 275 4.48 -3.50 -20.62
CA GLU A 275 5.35 -3.86 -19.49
C GLU A 275 6.21 -2.66 -19.02
N PRO A 276 6.62 -2.61 -17.75
CA PRO A 276 6.31 -3.57 -16.69
C PRO A 276 4.92 -3.32 -16.07
N LYS A 277 4.15 -4.39 -15.90
CA LYS A 277 2.84 -4.38 -15.24
C LYS A 277 2.75 -5.46 -14.17
N GLN A 278 1.71 -5.42 -13.34
CA GLN A 278 1.47 -6.46 -12.33
C GLN A 278 1.40 -7.83 -13.01
N PRO A 279 1.96 -8.90 -12.41
CA PRO A 279 1.81 -10.27 -12.94
C PRO A 279 0.33 -10.64 -13.11
N GLU A 280 -0.02 -11.19 -14.29
CA GLU A 280 -1.42 -11.46 -14.64
C GLU A 280 -2.20 -12.27 -13.60
N PRO A 281 -1.66 -13.35 -12.99
CA PRO A 281 -2.40 -14.07 -11.95
C PRO A 281 -2.78 -13.21 -10.74
N ALA A 282 -1.88 -12.35 -10.28
CA ALA A 282 -2.14 -11.43 -9.17
C ALA A 282 -3.16 -10.35 -9.57
N TYR A 283 -3.04 -9.80 -10.78
CA TYR A 283 -4.01 -8.85 -11.31
C TYR A 283 -5.43 -9.44 -11.38
N VAL A 284 -5.57 -10.67 -11.88
CA VAL A 284 -6.89 -11.33 -12.02
C VAL A 284 -7.54 -11.56 -10.64
N ILE A 285 -6.77 -12.00 -9.64
CA ILE A 285 -7.26 -12.17 -8.26
C ILE A 285 -7.77 -10.83 -7.71
N ASN A 286 -7.01 -9.74 -7.88
CA ASN A 286 -7.41 -8.42 -7.42
C ASN A 286 -8.63 -7.91 -8.19
N LEU A 287 -8.67 -8.09 -9.51
CA LEU A 287 -9.81 -7.68 -10.32
C LEU A 287 -11.10 -8.42 -9.93
N GLU A 288 -11.03 -9.72 -9.68
CA GLU A 288 -12.19 -10.47 -9.19
C GLU A 288 -12.70 -9.92 -7.85
N ALA A 289 -11.80 -9.59 -6.93
CA ALA A 289 -12.15 -9.01 -5.64
C ALA A 289 -12.82 -7.62 -5.82
N ARG A 290 -12.27 -6.77 -6.68
CA ARG A 290 -12.82 -5.45 -7.03
C ARG A 290 -14.20 -5.55 -7.65
N VAL A 291 -14.39 -6.44 -8.63
CA VAL A 291 -15.70 -6.68 -9.28
C VAL A 291 -16.71 -7.16 -8.25
N LYS A 292 -16.35 -8.11 -7.38
CA LYS A 292 -17.22 -8.60 -6.30
C LYS A 292 -17.58 -7.49 -5.29
N ALA A 293 -16.65 -6.63 -4.94
CA ALA A 293 -16.90 -5.50 -4.03
C ALA A 293 -17.93 -4.52 -4.64
N VAL A 294 -17.76 -4.17 -5.92
CA VAL A 294 -18.72 -3.32 -6.64
C VAL A 294 -20.05 -4.01 -6.84
N ALA A 295 -20.08 -5.32 -7.19
CA ALA A 295 -21.34 -6.07 -7.36
C ALA A 295 -22.16 -6.09 -6.05
N ARG A 296 -21.50 -6.25 -4.90
CA ARG A 296 -22.16 -6.14 -3.57
C ARG A 296 -22.75 -4.74 -3.34
N HIS A 297 -21.99 -3.68 -3.63
CA HIS A 297 -22.48 -2.29 -3.56
C HIS A 297 -23.74 -2.08 -4.40
N LEU A 298 -23.78 -2.67 -5.60
CA LEU A 298 -24.93 -2.58 -6.51
C LEU A 298 -26.10 -3.52 -6.13
N GLY A 299 -26.00 -4.29 -5.04
CA GLY A 299 -27.01 -5.27 -4.65
C GLY A 299 -27.18 -6.43 -5.65
N ARG A 300 -26.11 -6.74 -6.41
CA ARG A 300 -26.13 -7.82 -7.41
C ARG A 300 -25.75 -9.16 -6.77
N PRO A 301 -26.25 -10.31 -7.29
CA PRO A 301 -25.85 -11.64 -6.81
C PRO A 301 -24.35 -11.89 -7.07
N LEU A 302 -23.71 -12.64 -6.15
CA LEU A 302 -22.29 -13.03 -6.22
C LEU A 302 -22.16 -14.50 -6.64
#